data_8ea3e3664b06bf95a7b0581d7ceba9a0
#
_entry.id   8ea3e3664b06bf95a7b0581d7ceba9a0
#
_cell.length_a   1.000
_cell.length_b   1.000
_cell.length_c   1.000
_cell.angle_alpha   90.00
_cell.angle_beta   90.00
_cell.angle_gamma   90.00
#
_symmetry.space_group_name_H-M   'P 1'
#
loop_
_entity.id
_entity.type
_entity.pdbx_description
1 polymer ?
#
loop_
_entity_poly.entity_id
_entity_poly.type
_entity_poly.pdbx_seq_one_letter_code
_entity_poly.pdbx_strand_id
1 'polypeptide(L)'
;MSSTTLNKTPLHDWHLQSGAFMTDFGGWHLPVRYQSDKIEHQAVRETVGLFDVSHMGELLVEGTRAVDLLQYTTCNDISKIPV
;
A
#
# COMPACT_ATOMS: atom_id res chain seq x y z
N MET A 1 21.02 4.26 16.66
CA MET A 1 19.81 4.28 15.87
C MET A 1 19.83 5.43 14.89
N SER A 2 19.38 5.20 13.73
CA SER A 2 19.33 6.23 12.71
C SER A 2 18.46 7.40 13.14
N SER A 3 18.90 8.62 12.86
CA SER A 3 18.11 9.82 13.07
C SER A 3 17.26 10.15 11.85
N THR A 4 17.18 9.24 10.90
CA THR A 4 16.42 9.45 9.67
C THR A 4 14.94 9.69 9.98
N THR A 5 14.42 10.78 9.44
CA THR A 5 13.00 11.06 9.55
C THR A 5 12.25 10.20 8.55
N LEU A 6 11.26 9.47 9.02
CA LEU A 6 10.41 8.65 8.16
C LEU A 6 9.37 9.53 7.46
N ASN A 7 9.04 9.17 6.24
CA ASN A 7 7.97 9.82 5.50
C ASN A 7 6.61 9.50 6.15
N LYS A 8 5.67 10.41 6.03
CA LYS A 8 4.35 10.29 6.63
C LYS A 8 3.28 10.41 5.57
N THR A 9 2.26 9.56 5.66
CA THR A 9 1.11 9.65 4.76
C THR A 9 0.16 10.75 5.23
N PRO A 10 -0.79 11.18 4.38
CA PRO A 10 -1.81 12.15 4.80
C PRO A 10 -2.64 11.69 5.99
N LEU A 11 -2.74 10.38 6.23
CA LEU A 11 -3.52 9.81 7.33
C LEU A 11 -2.66 9.53 8.57
N HIS A 12 -1.41 9.98 8.59
CA HIS A 12 -0.48 9.67 9.67
C HIS A 12 -1.02 10.01 11.06
N ASP A 13 -1.54 11.22 11.22
CA ASP A 13 -2.07 11.64 12.51
C ASP A 13 -3.28 10.82 12.92
N TRP A 14 -4.11 10.45 11.96
CA TRP A 14 -5.26 9.60 12.22
C TRP A 14 -4.83 8.22 12.73
N HIS A 15 -3.79 7.65 12.15
CA HIS A 15 -3.24 6.37 12.61
C HIS A 15 -2.80 6.45 14.07
N LEU A 16 -2.07 7.51 14.41
CA LEU A 16 -1.59 7.70 15.79
C LEU A 16 -2.75 7.88 16.76
N GLN A 17 -3.74 8.69 16.39
CA GLN A 17 -4.91 8.93 17.24
C GLN A 17 -5.74 7.68 17.45
N SER A 18 -5.73 6.78 16.48
CA SER A 18 -6.48 5.52 16.53
C SER A 18 -5.73 4.43 17.33
N GLY A 19 -4.55 4.74 17.86
CA GLY A 19 -3.79 3.81 18.67
C GLY A 19 -3.03 2.76 17.87
N ALA A 20 -2.69 3.05 16.64
CA ALA A 20 -1.98 2.13 15.77
C ALA A 20 -0.56 1.86 16.27
N PHE A 21 -0.10 0.62 16.12
CA PHE A 21 1.29 0.26 16.31
C PHE A 21 2.05 0.56 15.01
N MET A 22 2.92 1.55 15.05
CA MET A 22 3.62 2.07 13.88
C MET A 22 4.97 1.41 13.69
N THR A 23 5.44 1.39 12.44
CA THR A 23 6.75 0.84 12.11
C THR A 23 7.37 1.59 10.93
N ASP A 24 8.67 1.36 10.71
CA ASP A 24 9.37 1.81 9.51
C ASP A 24 9.11 0.80 8.40
N PHE A 25 8.31 1.21 7.43
CA PHE A 25 7.97 0.38 6.28
C PHE A 25 8.61 1.00 5.04
N GLY A 26 9.84 0.58 4.74
CA GLY A 26 10.57 1.07 3.58
C GLY A 26 10.79 2.58 3.57
N GLY A 27 11.00 3.19 4.74
CA GLY A 27 11.18 4.63 4.87
C GLY A 27 9.91 5.40 5.17
N TRP A 28 8.78 4.72 5.31
CA TRP A 28 7.51 5.31 5.67
C TRP A 28 7.08 4.89 7.06
N HIS A 29 6.53 5.82 7.82
CA HIS A 29 5.98 5.56 9.14
C HIS A 29 4.54 5.12 9.01
N LEU A 30 4.31 3.81 9.02
CA LEU A 30 3.02 3.21 8.73
C LEU A 30 2.58 2.27 9.85
N PRO A 31 1.26 2.07 9.99
CA PRO A 31 0.75 1.16 11.01
C PRO A 31 0.93 -0.30 10.61
N VAL A 32 1.32 -1.12 11.59
CA VAL A 32 1.32 -2.57 11.47
C VAL A 32 -0.07 -3.12 11.78
N ARG A 33 -0.67 -2.58 12.83
CA ARG A 33 -1.99 -2.99 13.30
C ARG A 33 -2.56 -1.92 14.21
N TYR A 34 -3.87 -2.00 14.46
CA TYR A 34 -4.55 -1.11 15.39
C TYR A 34 -4.91 -1.82 16.69
N GLN A 35 -5.38 -3.05 16.61
CA GLN A 35 -5.71 -3.87 17.78
C GLN A 35 -4.97 -5.20 17.75
N SER A 36 -5.22 -6.00 16.72
CA SER A 36 -4.71 -7.35 16.61
C SER A 36 -4.64 -7.72 15.13
N ASP A 37 -3.49 -8.27 14.72
CA ASP A 37 -3.33 -8.75 13.35
C ASP A 37 -4.41 -9.77 12.99
N LYS A 38 -4.72 -10.65 13.94
CA LYS A 38 -5.69 -11.72 13.71
C LYS A 38 -7.10 -11.17 13.50
N ILE A 39 -7.51 -10.24 14.36
CA ILE A 39 -8.86 -9.66 14.28
C ILE A 39 -9.00 -8.86 12.98
N GLU A 40 -7.98 -8.09 12.62
CA GLU A 40 -8.01 -7.24 11.44
C GLU A 40 -7.99 -8.09 10.17
N HIS A 41 -7.19 -9.15 10.16
CA HIS A 41 -7.17 -10.09 9.04
C HIS A 41 -8.54 -10.74 8.85
N GLN A 42 -9.17 -11.15 9.94
CA GLN A 42 -10.48 -11.76 9.88
C GLN A 42 -11.55 -10.79 9.36
N ALA A 43 -11.45 -9.52 9.73
CA ALA A 43 -12.36 -8.50 9.23
C ALA A 43 -12.27 -8.37 7.71
N VAL A 44 -11.05 -8.39 7.15
CA VAL A 44 -10.86 -8.33 5.70
C VAL A 44 -11.51 -9.53 5.01
N ARG A 45 -11.39 -10.70 5.63
CA ARG A 45 -11.90 -11.95 5.05
C ARG A 45 -13.42 -12.07 5.13
N GLU A 46 -14.01 -11.57 6.18
CA GLU A 46 -15.44 -11.80 6.47
C GLU A 46 -16.31 -10.58 6.26
N THR A 47 -15.75 -9.39 6.34
CA THR A 47 -16.51 -8.15 6.17
C THR A 47 -15.80 -7.22 5.19
N VAL A 48 -15.08 -6.24 5.69
CA VAL A 48 -14.39 -5.27 4.83
C VAL A 48 -13.13 -4.76 5.53
N GLY A 49 -12.12 -4.42 4.72
CA GLY A 49 -10.90 -3.80 5.22
C GLY A 49 -10.59 -2.51 4.46
N LEU A 50 -10.01 -1.56 5.16
CA LEU A 50 -9.56 -0.30 4.59
C LEU A 50 -8.06 -0.18 4.83
N PHE A 51 -7.32 0.11 3.78
CA PHE A 51 -5.86 0.15 3.82
C PHE A 51 -5.34 1.51 3.36
N ASP A 52 -4.37 2.06 4.10
CA ASP A 52 -3.65 3.24 3.66
C ASP A 52 -2.50 2.80 2.75
N VAL A 53 -2.66 3.07 1.46
CA VAL A 53 -1.65 2.76 0.45
C VAL A 53 -1.03 4.02 -0.14
N SER A 54 -1.08 5.12 0.60
CA SER A 54 -0.57 6.41 0.14
C SER A 54 0.93 6.40 -0.19
N HIS A 55 1.66 5.44 0.35
CA HIS A 55 3.10 5.29 0.10
C HIS A 55 3.40 4.65 -1.26
N MET A 56 2.41 4.12 -1.92
CA MET A 56 2.57 3.46 -3.22
C MET A 56 2.52 4.48 -4.35
N GLY A 57 3.28 4.20 -5.40
CA GLY A 57 3.28 5.04 -6.59
C GLY A 57 2.35 4.50 -7.65
N GLU A 58 1.99 5.37 -8.57
CA GLU A 58 1.19 5.02 -9.73
C GLU A 58 1.91 5.49 -10.98
N LEU A 59 1.87 4.67 -12.02
CA LEU A 59 2.48 4.99 -13.31
C LEU A 59 1.43 4.86 -14.40
N LEU A 60 1.30 5.90 -15.20
CA LEU A 60 0.45 5.86 -16.39
C LEU A 60 1.31 5.55 -17.60
N VAL A 61 0.99 4.48 -18.31
CA VAL A 61 1.71 4.08 -19.51
C VAL A 61 0.77 4.21 -20.69
N GLU A 62 1.12 5.10 -21.62
CA GLU A 62 0.30 5.41 -22.78
C GLU A 62 1.06 5.21 -24.07
N GLY A 63 0.32 5.10 -25.17
CA GLY A 63 0.87 4.97 -26.51
C GLY A 63 0.43 3.69 -27.19
N THR A 64 0.70 3.59 -28.49
CA THR A 64 0.26 2.46 -29.30
C THR A 64 0.90 1.14 -28.89
N ARG A 65 2.06 1.19 -28.22
CA ARG A 65 2.81 0.02 -27.79
C ARG A 65 2.87 -0.12 -26.27
N ALA A 66 1.96 0.53 -25.54
CA ALA A 66 1.95 0.49 -24.08
C ALA A 66 1.76 -0.94 -23.56
N VAL A 67 0.80 -1.67 -24.14
CA VAL A 67 0.53 -3.06 -23.76
C VAL A 67 1.74 -3.94 -24.05
N ASP A 68 2.38 -3.76 -25.20
CA ASP A 68 3.56 -4.55 -25.56
C ASP A 68 4.70 -4.34 -24.55
N LEU A 69 4.93 -3.11 -24.14
CA LEU A 69 5.96 -2.80 -23.15
C LEU A 69 5.66 -3.47 -21.82
N LEU A 70 4.45 -3.35 -21.33
CA LEU A 70 4.05 -3.95 -20.06
C LEU A 70 4.10 -5.47 -20.12
N GLN A 71 3.69 -6.06 -21.24
CA GLN A 71 3.73 -7.50 -21.45
C GLN A 71 5.17 -8.03 -21.42
N TYR A 72 6.10 -7.29 -21.99
CA TYR A 72 7.51 -7.65 -22.03
C TYR A 72 8.19 -7.54 -20.68
N THR A 73 7.84 -6.52 -19.90
CA THR A 73 8.58 -6.14 -18.67
C THR A 73 7.98 -6.67 -17.37
N THR A 74 6.72 -7.12 -17.38
CA THR A 74 6.07 -7.60 -16.16
C THR A 74 5.81 -9.09 -16.21
N CYS A 75 5.54 -9.68 -15.05
CA CYS A 75 5.29 -11.11 -14.91
C CYS A 75 3.86 -11.50 -15.20
N ASN A 76 2.95 -10.55 -15.19
CA ASN A 76 1.52 -10.79 -15.38
C ASN A 76 1.15 -10.71 -16.85
N ASP A 77 0.08 -11.40 -17.22
CA ASP A 77 -0.52 -11.27 -18.54
C ASP A 77 -1.42 -10.03 -18.54
N ILE A 78 -0.89 -8.92 -19.05
CA ILE A 78 -1.57 -7.63 -19.06
C ILE A 78 -2.85 -7.66 -19.89
N SER A 79 -2.88 -8.49 -20.94
CA SER A 79 -4.03 -8.59 -21.82
C SER A 79 -5.28 -9.13 -21.12
N LYS A 80 -5.11 -9.79 -19.98
CA LYS A 80 -6.22 -10.35 -19.19
C LYS A 80 -6.75 -9.40 -18.13
N ILE A 81 -6.11 -8.24 -17.96
CA ILE A 81 -6.53 -7.27 -16.96
C ILE A 81 -7.58 -6.35 -17.60
N PRO A 82 -8.79 -6.29 -17.04
CA PRO A 82 -9.82 -5.40 -17.59
C PRO A 82 -9.45 -3.94 -17.41
N VAL A 83 -9.88 -3.12 -18.34
CA VAL A 83 -9.64 -1.67 -18.32
C VAL A 83 -10.81 -0.97 -17.63
#